data_de832de34e52e7d52fbd77e5ee6f2d6d
#
_entry.id   de832de34e52e7d52fbd77e5ee6f2d6d
#
_cell.length_a   1.000
_cell.length_b   1.000
_cell.length_c   1.000
_cell.angle_alpha   90.00
_cell.angle_beta   90.00
_cell.angle_gamma   90.00
#
_symmetry.space_group_name_H-M   'P 1'
#
loop_
_entity.id
_entity.type
_entity.pdbx_description
1 polymer ?
#
loop_
_entity_poly.entity_id
_entity_poly.type
_entity_poly.pdbx_seq_one_letter_code
_entity_poly.pdbx_strand_id
1 'polypeptide(L)'
;MLAMGGPTSSAATVTATPTLTGALIVTPMIDTSTAAREVAVKVRLVGSPKAHITAVRLTFYRHPAPGLKENIVVFSATNRFPADATKKCTSTHHAISPISGDTTMCLVSGTVANGVFELRNLLAQWSTQGVYALDRVEVRDSLGKTLDLNYATLLNRKQSVSFTQFGAGDSAAPLLVSTTMVNSTTTSTQQAAIVALRIHATDNQSGVYQISATFHRAIVSNGVTQYVAPEIVASAFAGRTCPAPSTISSLAGAYGYVCRESGTKLDGTYLAYFLVKRWTAQGTYELTNLSLVDAAQNRLDDIAVDLAQANASASFTQTGLGDTDGPTVSALTVSTPIVKAKNNRFDAVVKVRGVDAISGVKQMWIDYKSVAKPTAPLMTFASKDVVCTVAAEVNHCRYSGTSFDGAWRIHSFMPATSPKGTWNIWRVRIQDNAGNLKTMTGAALTAAHLTASIKLA
;
A
#
# COMPACT_ATOMS: atom_id res chain seq x y z
N MET A 1 37.59 -7.89 60.30
CA MET A 1 36.20 -8.29 59.94
C MET A 1 35.99 -7.95 58.48
N LEU A 2 36.10 -8.94 57.60
CA LEU A 2 35.77 -8.80 56.19
C LEU A 2 34.28 -9.15 55.99
N ALA A 3 33.50 -8.22 55.53
CA ALA A 3 32.12 -8.48 55.11
C ALA A 3 32.14 -9.05 53.70
N MET A 4 31.76 -10.32 53.55
CA MET A 4 31.52 -10.95 52.25
C MET A 4 30.14 -10.48 51.71
N GLY A 5 30.13 -9.67 50.64
CA GLY A 5 28.95 -9.39 49.87
C GLY A 5 28.56 -10.61 49.04
N GLY A 6 27.42 -11.22 49.37
CA GLY A 6 26.86 -12.31 48.59
C GLY A 6 26.39 -11.84 47.20
N PRO A 7 26.40 -12.70 46.18
CA PRO A 7 25.92 -12.36 44.85
C PRO A 7 24.38 -12.20 44.89
N THR A 8 23.89 -11.03 44.54
CA THR A 8 22.49 -10.83 44.25
C THR A 8 22.18 -11.58 42.95
N SER A 9 21.50 -12.71 43.06
CA SER A 9 20.95 -13.42 41.91
C SER A 9 19.87 -12.53 41.27
N SER A 10 20.17 -11.93 40.16
CA SER A 10 19.19 -11.33 39.29
C SER A 10 18.30 -12.46 38.77
N ALA A 11 17.11 -12.59 39.32
CA ALA A 11 16.10 -13.46 38.78
C ALA A 11 15.80 -13.01 37.35
N ALA A 12 16.21 -13.82 36.38
CA ALA A 12 15.83 -13.63 34.98
C ALA A 12 14.31 -13.62 34.94
N THR A 13 13.72 -12.46 34.70
CA THR A 13 12.30 -12.30 34.45
C THR A 13 11.95 -13.06 33.16
N VAL A 14 11.46 -14.30 33.32
CA VAL A 14 10.86 -15.04 32.20
C VAL A 14 9.70 -14.21 31.69
N THR A 15 9.91 -13.50 30.61
CA THR A 15 8.87 -12.71 29.96
C THR A 15 7.94 -13.69 29.23
N ALA A 16 6.88 -14.11 29.92
CA ALA A 16 5.87 -14.98 29.36
C ALA A 16 5.26 -14.30 28.10
N THR A 17 5.11 -15.06 27.03
CA THR A 17 4.39 -14.63 25.82
C THR A 17 2.90 -14.95 25.96
N PRO A 18 2.01 -14.30 25.17
CA PRO A 18 0.62 -14.69 25.10
C PRO A 18 0.47 -16.19 24.79
N THR A 19 -0.57 -16.83 25.25
CA THR A 19 -0.84 -18.25 24.99
C THR A 19 -2.28 -18.46 24.50
N LEU A 20 -2.44 -19.39 23.55
CA LEU A 20 -3.73 -19.94 23.13
C LEU A 20 -3.99 -21.19 23.98
N THR A 21 -5.14 -21.22 24.68
CA THR A 21 -5.53 -22.35 25.52
C THR A 21 -6.74 -23.09 25.01
N GLY A 22 -7.41 -22.58 23.94
CA GLY A 22 -8.52 -23.24 23.29
C GLY A 22 -9.02 -22.45 22.09
N ALA A 23 -9.59 -23.16 21.13
CA ALA A 23 -10.33 -22.61 20.00
C ALA A 23 -11.61 -23.42 19.77
N LEU A 24 -12.69 -22.76 19.34
CA LEU A 24 -13.97 -23.38 19.06
C LEU A 24 -14.66 -22.64 17.91
N ILE A 25 -15.14 -23.38 16.92
CA ILE A 25 -16.04 -22.84 15.90
C ILE A 25 -17.46 -22.78 16.43
N VAL A 26 -18.08 -21.61 16.37
CA VAL A 26 -19.48 -21.39 16.77
C VAL A 26 -20.43 -21.78 15.65
N THR A 27 -20.02 -21.55 14.40
CA THR A 27 -20.78 -21.85 13.16
C THR A 27 -20.06 -22.93 12.35
N PRO A 28 -20.18 -24.21 12.71
CA PRO A 28 -19.41 -25.29 12.11
C PRO A 28 -19.83 -25.64 10.68
N MET A 29 -21.06 -25.31 10.28
CA MET A 29 -21.61 -25.55 8.96
C MET A 29 -22.22 -24.30 8.39
N ILE A 30 -21.87 -23.94 7.15
CA ILE A 30 -22.21 -22.69 6.52
C ILE A 30 -22.60 -22.94 5.06
N ASP A 31 -23.66 -22.27 4.61
CA ASP A 31 -24.10 -22.25 3.22
C ASP A 31 -24.05 -20.82 2.69
N THR A 32 -23.14 -20.53 1.77
CA THR A 32 -22.98 -19.22 1.12
C THR A 32 -23.54 -19.17 -0.29
N SER A 33 -24.28 -20.18 -0.75
CA SER A 33 -24.81 -20.24 -2.12
C SER A 33 -25.78 -19.09 -2.44
N THR A 34 -26.54 -18.62 -1.48
CA THR A 34 -27.56 -17.58 -1.67
C THR A 34 -27.17 -16.21 -1.15
N ALA A 35 -26.30 -16.16 -0.14
CA ALA A 35 -25.84 -14.91 0.48
C ALA A 35 -24.51 -15.13 1.22
N ALA A 36 -23.79 -14.03 1.48
CA ALA A 36 -22.68 -14.06 2.44
C ALA A 36 -23.18 -14.49 3.82
N ARG A 37 -22.36 -15.23 4.56
CA ARG A 37 -22.70 -15.79 5.87
C ARG A 37 -21.62 -15.50 6.90
N GLU A 38 -22.06 -15.24 8.12
CA GLU A 38 -21.16 -14.99 9.24
C GLU A 38 -20.53 -16.30 9.73
N VAL A 39 -19.22 -16.27 9.89
CA VAL A 39 -18.44 -17.30 10.59
C VAL A 39 -17.99 -16.72 11.92
N ALA A 40 -18.29 -17.42 13.02
CA ALA A 40 -17.88 -17.03 14.36
C ALA A 40 -16.93 -18.07 14.97
N VAL A 41 -15.83 -17.58 15.53
CA VAL A 41 -14.78 -18.38 16.17
C VAL A 41 -14.51 -17.86 17.56
N LYS A 42 -14.56 -18.72 18.58
CA LYS A 42 -14.14 -18.39 19.94
C LYS A 42 -12.72 -18.89 20.17
N VAL A 43 -11.87 -18.01 20.72
CA VAL A 43 -10.51 -18.35 21.16
C VAL A 43 -10.33 -17.99 22.62
N ARG A 44 -9.71 -18.89 23.39
CA ARG A 44 -9.32 -18.61 24.76
C ARG A 44 -7.87 -18.24 24.81
N LEU A 45 -7.58 -17.01 25.22
CA LEU A 45 -6.26 -16.40 25.21
C LEU A 45 -5.87 -15.96 26.62
N VAL A 46 -4.60 -16.13 26.94
CA VAL A 46 -3.95 -15.60 28.13
C VAL A 46 -2.82 -14.70 27.68
N GLY A 47 -2.86 -13.43 28.05
CA GLY A 47 -1.79 -12.46 27.79
C GLY A 47 -0.59 -12.68 28.70
N SER A 48 0.49 -12.00 28.40
CA SER A 48 1.65 -11.90 29.29
C SER A 48 1.23 -11.30 30.64
N PRO A 49 1.93 -11.56 31.74
CA PRO A 49 1.64 -10.94 33.02
C PRO A 49 1.58 -9.41 32.89
N LYS A 50 0.52 -8.80 33.40
CA LYS A 50 0.23 -7.35 33.33
C LYS A 50 -0.09 -6.82 31.94
N ALA A 51 -0.23 -7.67 30.91
CA ALA A 51 -0.57 -7.29 29.54
C ALA A 51 -2.02 -7.70 29.23
N HIS A 52 -2.61 -7.03 28.25
CA HIS A 52 -3.90 -7.39 27.65
C HIS A 52 -3.72 -7.69 26.17
N ILE A 53 -4.60 -8.50 25.60
CA ILE A 53 -4.61 -8.85 24.18
C ILE A 53 -4.99 -7.62 23.34
N THR A 54 -4.19 -7.28 22.34
CA THR A 54 -4.41 -6.12 21.46
C THR A 54 -4.72 -6.49 20.03
N ALA A 55 -4.29 -7.67 19.57
CA ALA A 55 -4.57 -8.13 18.22
C ALA A 55 -4.66 -9.67 18.19
N VAL A 56 -5.57 -10.16 17.38
CA VAL A 56 -5.72 -11.59 17.06
C VAL A 56 -5.92 -11.73 15.57
N ARG A 57 -5.18 -12.64 14.96
CA ARG A 57 -5.36 -13.05 13.57
C ARG A 57 -5.48 -14.55 13.51
N LEU A 58 -6.57 -15.02 12.89
CA LEU A 58 -6.82 -16.43 12.62
C LEU A 58 -6.82 -16.61 11.11
N THR A 59 -6.05 -17.58 10.62
CA THR A 59 -6.02 -17.93 9.20
C THR A 59 -6.57 -19.33 9.05
N PHE A 60 -7.59 -19.49 8.20
CA PHE A 60 -8.17 -20.76 7.83
C PHE A 60 -7.78 -21.05 6.40
N TYR A 61 -7.30 -22.26 6.16
CA TYR A 61 -7.08 -22.83 4.83
C TYR A 61 -8.16 -23.83 4.48
N ARG A 62 -8.68 -23.71 3.27
CA ARG A 62 -9.44 -24.78 2.69
C ARG A 62 -8.45 -25.84 2.18
N HIS A 63 -8.57 -27.06 2.68
CA HIS A 63 -7.84 -28.19 2.15
C HIS A 63 -8.53 -28.66 0.86
N PRO A 64 -7.99 -28.35 -0.34
CA PRO A 64 -8.61 -28.73 -1.60
C PRO A 64 -8.53 -30.22 -1.83
N ALA A 65 -9.48 -30.76 -2.58
CA ALA A 65 -9.24 -31.99 -3.31
C ALA A 65 -8.01 -31.80 -4.24
N PRO A 66 -7.23 -32.85 -4.54
CA PRO A 66 -6.05 -32.71 -5.39
C PRO A 66 -6.37 -31.98 -6.69
N GLY A 67 -5.62 -30.90 -7.00
CA GLY A 67 -5.75 -30.09 -8.22
C GLY A 67 -6.56 -28.80 -8.13
N LEU A 68 -7.19 -28.48 -6.99
CA LEU A 68 -7.89 -27.21 -6.80
C LEU A 68 -7.00 -26.18 -6.09
N LYS A 69 -7.16 -24.89 -6.43
CA LYS A 69 -6.45 -23.78 -5.77
C LYS A 69 -6.91 -23.66 -4.30
N GLU A 70 -5.97 -23.41 -3.40
CA GLU A 70 -6.24 -23.17 -1.99
C GLU A 70 -6.95 -21.82 -1.81
N ASN A 71 -8.07 -21.83 -1.09
CA ASN A 71 -8.74 -20.62 -0.67
C ASN A 71 -8.41 -20.32 0.79
N ILE A 72 -8.10 -19.06 1.07
CA ILE A 72 -7.71 -18.58 2.39
C ILE A 72 -8.81 -17.67 2.93
N VAL A 73 -9.22 -17.90 4.18
CA VAL A 73 -10.09 -17.00 4.93
C VAL A 73 -9.32 -16.45 6.13
N VAL A 74 -9.19 -15.15 6.20
CA VAL A 74 -8.45 -14.49 7.28
C VAL A 74 -9.39 -13.70 8.16
N PHE A 75 -9.40 -14.03 9.46
CA PHE A 75 -10.02 -13.24 10.52
C PHE A 75 -8.91 -12.40 11.17
N SER A 76 -8.87 -11.13 10.92
CA SER A 76 -7.87 -10.24 11.51
C SER A 76 -8.56 -9.13 12.29
N ALA A 77 -8.51 -9.19 13.62
CA ALA A 77 -9.01 -8.15 14.49
C ALA A 77 -7.84 -7.50 15.22
N THR A 78 -7.66 -6.21 14.99
CA THR A 78 -6.75 -5.37 15.75
C THR A 78 -7.56 -4.46 16.65
N ASN A 79 -7.28 -4.52 17.93
CA ASN A 79 -7.85 -3.59 18.88
C ASN A 79 -7.12 -2.24 18.74
N ARG A 80 -7.58 -1.40 17.83
CA ARG A 80 -7.02 -0.04 17.63
C ARG A 80 -7.39 0.90 18.79
N PHE A 81 -8.36 0.52 19.60
CA PHE A 81 -8.84 1.34 20.73
C PHE A 81 -8.87 0.53 22.01
N PRO A 82 -8.11 0.91 23.04
CA PRO A 82 -8.18 0.25 24.36
C PRO A 82 -9.60 0.16 24.94
N ALA A 83 -10.50 1.05 24.52
CA ALA A 83 -11.89 1.06 24.94
C ALA A 83 -12.74 -0.07 24.36
N ASP A 84 -12.37 -0.66 23.22
CA ASP A 84 -13.18 -1.70 22.56
C ASP A 84 -12.89 -3.12 23.06
N ALA A 85 -11.66 -3.37 23.56
CA ALA A 85 -11.30 -4.68 24.14
C ALA A 85 -12.07 -5.02 25.42
N THR A 86 -12.64 -4.01 26.06
CA THR A 86 -13.49 -4.19 27.26
C THR A 86 -14.96 -4.44 26.91
N LYS A 87 -15.36 -4.23 25.64
CA LYS A 87 -16.75 -4.44 25.23
C LYS A 87 -17.09 -5.91 25.22
N LYS A 88 -18.01 -6.28 26.10
CA LYS A 88 -18.63 -7.60 26.08
C LYS A 88 -19.41 -7.77 24.78
N CYS A 89 -19.40 -9.00 24.25
CA CYS A 89 -20.22 -9.33 23.09
C CYS A 89 -21.70 -9.04 23.42
N THR A 90 -22.33 -8.17 22.64
CA THR A 90 -23.78 -7.86 22.74
C THR A 90 -24.43 -8.11 21.39
N SER A 91 -25.74 -8.31 21.37
CA SER A 91 -26.49 -8.53 20.12
C SER A 91 -26.38 -7.39 19.10
N THR A 92 -26.05 -6.18 19.55
CA THR A 92 -25.92 -4.99 18.70
C THR A 92 -24.49 -4.80 18.12
N HIS A 93 -23.48 -5.52 18.62
CA HIS A 93 -22.10 -5.47 18.11
C HIS A 93 -21.86 -6.42 16.91
N HIS A 94 -22.90 -7.00 16.36
CA HIS A 94 -22.85 -8.02 15.33
C HIS A 94 -23.00 -7.49 13.89
N ALA A 95 -23.16 -6.19 13.70
CA ALA A 95 -23.25 -5.63 12.35
C ALA A 95 -21.86 -5.55 11.72
N ILE A 96 -21.40 -6.67 11.14
CA ILE A 96 -20.27 -6.66 10.21
C ILE A 96 -20.75 -5.94 8.96
N SER A 97 -20.09 -4.83 8.61
CA SER A 97 -20.37 -4.19 7.33
C SER A 97 -19.96 -5.15 6.19
N PRO A 98 -20.87 -5.54 5.31
CA PRO A 98 -20.53 -6.41 4.19
C PRO A 98 -19.56 -5.76 3.20
N ILE A 99 -19.27 -4.47 3.37
CA ILE A 99 -18.42 -3.67 2.47
C ILE A 99 -16.98 -3.57 2.99
N SER A 100 -16.75 -3.64 4.32
CA SER A 100 -15.41 -3.39 4.88
C SER A 100 -14.56 -4.64 5.06
N GLY A 101 -15.16 -5.84 5.07
CA GLY A 101 -14.43 -7.10 5.36
C GLY A 101 -13.77 -7.12 6.75
N ASP A 102 -14.14 -6.18 7.63
CA ASP A 102 -13.54 -6.03 8.94
C ASP A 102 -14.00 -7.14 9.87
N THR A 103 -13.06 -7.84 10.46
CA THR A 103 -13.32 -8.79 11.53
C THR A 103 -13.67 -8.04 12.81
N THR A 104 -14.79 -8.39 13.42
CA THR A 104 -15.13 -7.90 14.76
C THR A 104 -14.61 -8.84 15.83
N MET A 105 -14.10 -8.29 16.93
CA MET A 105 -13.65 -9.04 18.09
C MET A 105 -14.31 -8.47 19.35
N CYS A 106 -14.86 -9.35 20.19
CA CYS A 106 -15.44 -8.97 21.48
C CYS A 106 -15.06 -9.97 22.58
N LEU A 107 -15.13 -9.54 23.84
CA LEU A 107 -14.87 -10.38 24.99
C LEU A 107 -16.16 -11.11 25.41
N VAL A 108 -16.18 -12.43 25.34
CA VAL A 108 -17.32 -13.28 25.75
C VAL A 108 -17.29 -13.47 27.26
N SER A 109 -16.14 -13.81 27.84
CA SER A 109 -15.98 -14.05 29.27
C SER A 109 -14.55 -13.87 29.74
N GLY A 110 -14.35 -13.67 31.03
CA GLY A 110 -13.04 -13.43 31.63
C GLY A 110 -12.64 -11.96 31.56
N THR A 111 -11.37 -11.69 31.36
CA THR A 111 -10.77 -10.36 31.23
C THR A 111 -10.01 -10.20 29.93
N VAL A 112 -9.64 -8.98 29.58
CA VAL A 112 -8.80 -8.70 28.40
C VAL A 112 -7.39 -9.31 28.47
N ALA A 113 -6.95 -9.66 29.68
CA ALA A 113 -5.67 -10.33 29.93
C ALA A 113 -5.80 -11.87 29.94
N ASN A 114 -6.96 -12.39 30.34
CA ASN A 114 -7.25 -13.82 30.40
C ASN A 114 -8.73 -14.01 30.12
N GLY A 115 -9.08 -14.26 28.87
CA GLY A 115 -10.47 -14.30 28.47
C GLY A 115 -10.76 -15.15 27.25
N VAL A 116 -12.04 -15.33 27.01
CA VAL A 116 -12.58 -15.91 25.78
C VAL A 116 -13.02 -14.78 24.88
N PHE A 117 -12.42 -14.71 23.70
CA PHE A 117 -12.75 -13.73 22.66
C PHE A 117 -13.51 -14.42 21.54
N GLU A 118 -14.51 -13.75 20.99
CA GLU A 118 -15.22 -14.19 19.81
C GLU A 118 -14.82 -13.27 18.64
N LEU A 119 -14.32 -13.88 17.57
CA LEU A 119 -14.05 -13.22 16.30
C LEU A 119 -15.11 -13.63 15.30
N ARG A 120 -15.65 -12.65 14.58
CA ARG A 120 -16.63 -12.86 13.52
C ARG A 120 -16.12 -12.25 12.22
N ASN A 121 -16.29 -12.98 11.14
CA ASN A 121 -16.01 -12.52 9.79
C ASN A 121 -17.13 -12.97 8.86
N LEU A 122 -17.29 -12.26 7.75
CA LEU A 122 -18.28 -12.58 6.73
C LEU A 122 -17.62 -13.43 5.65
N LEU A 123 -18.07 -14.67 5.52
CA LEU A 123 -17.71 -15.51 4.39
C LEU A 123 -18.55 -15.07 3.18
N ALA A 124 -17.88 -14.70 2.08
CA ALA A 124 -18.53 -14.15 0.91
C ALA A 124 -19.53 -15.15 0.30
N GLN A 125 -20.56 -14.61 -0.38
CA GLN A 125 -21.44 -15.44 -1.20
C GLN A 125 -20.61 -16.21 -2.24
N TRP A 126 -20.99 -17.43 -2.53
CA TRP A 126 -20.28 -18.38 -3.42
C TRP A 126 -18.87 -18.76 -3.00
N SER A 127 -18.49 -18.54 -1.74
CA SER A 127 -17.22 -19.07 -1.25
C SER A 127 -17.08 -20.54 -1.57
N THR A 128 -15.90 -20.96 -1.96
CA THR A 128 -15.65 -22.29 -2.46
C THR A 128 -16.04 -23.37 -1.42
N GLN A 129 -16.74 -24.42 -1.87
CA GLN A 129 -17.14 -25.55 -1.05
C GLN A 129 -15.92 -26.28 -0.47
N GLY A 130 -16.01 -26.70 0.79
CA GLY A 130 -14.97 -27.51 1.44
C GLY A 130 -14.84 -27.28 2.93
N VAL A 131 -13.88 -27.97 3.51
CA VAL A 131 -13.51 -27.85 4.93
C VAL A 131 -12.40 -26.83 5.08
N TYR A 132 -12.66 -25.81 5.87
CA TYR A 132 -11.70 -24.75 6.21
C TYR A 132 -11.13 -25.05 7.59
N ALA A 133 -9.88 -25.45 7.67
CA ALA A 133 -9.18 -25.76 8.91
C ALA A 133 -8.35 -24.57 9.40
N LEU A 134 -8.32 -24.34 10.70
CA LEU A 134 -7.47 -23.33 11.32
C LEU A 134 -6.01 -23.69 11.14
N ASP A 135 -5.31 -22.90 10.34
CA ASP A 135 -3.93 -23.12 9.93
C ASP A 135 -2.94 -22.30 10.77
N ARG A 136 -3.30 -21.07 11.11
CA ARG A 136 -2.42 -20.16 11.84
C ARG A 136 -3.17 -19.31 12.85
N VAL A 137 -2.56 -19.10 14.01
CA VAL A 137 -3.01 -18.18 15.04
C VAL A 137 -1.87 -17.24 15.39
N GLU A 138 -2.10 -15.95 15.18
CA GLU A 138 -1.18 -14.88 15.56
C GLU A 138 -1.86 -14.02 16.63
N VAL A 139 -1.18 -13.81 17.75
CA VAL A 139 -1.71 -12.98 18.86
C VAL A 139 -0.65 -11.96 19.26
N ARG A 140 -1.08 -10.74 19.54
CA ARG A 140 -0.20 -9.70 20.08
C ARG A 140 -0.81 -9.11 21.33
N ASP A 141 0.02 -8.82 22.32
CA ASP A 141 -0.40 -8.14 23.55
C ASP A 141 0.07 -6.67 23.61
N SER A 142 -0.36 -5.95 24.65
CA SER A 142 -0.06 -4.53 24.86
C SER A 142 1.42 -4.24 25.19
N LEU A 143 2.22 -5.25 25.53
CA LEU A 143 3.66 -5.16 25.70
C LEU A 143 4.42 -5.48 24.40
N GLY A 144 3.69 -5.71 23.28
CA GLY A 144 4.26 -6.05 21.98
C GLY A 144 4.75 -7.48 21.87
N LYS A 145 4.48 -8.36 22.87
CA LYS A 145 4.80 -9.77 22.80
C LYS A 145 3.86 -10.47 21.82
N THR A 146 4.39 -11.42 21.07
CA THR A 146 3.64 -12.14 20.05
C THR A 146 3.63 -13.64 20.30
N LEU A 147 2.51 -14.27 19.95
CA LEU A 147 2.34 -15.70 19.76
C LEU A 147 2.12 -15.95 18.29
N ASP A 148 2.78 -16.93 17.72
CA ASP A 148 2.57 -17.39 16.34
C ASP A 148 2.57 -18.92 16.34
N LEU A 149 1.40 -19.51 16.04
CA LEU A 149 1.19 -20.96 16.00
C LEU A 149 0.79 -21.36 14.57
N ASN A 150 1.56 -22.23 13.96
CA ASN A 150 1.25 -22.86 12.69
C ASN A 150 0.37 -24.10 12.84
N TYR A 151 -0.14 -24.63 11.73
CA TYR A 151 -1.02 -25.80 11.68
C TYR A 151 -0.48 -27.02 12.45
N ALA A 152 0.78 -27.37 12.25
CA ALA A 152 1.39 -28.53 12.92
C ALA A 152 1.38 -28.35 14.46
N THR A 153 1.66 -27.16 14.94
CA THR A 153 1.62 -26.84 16.38
C THR A 153 0.20 -26.87 16.93
N LEU A 154 -0.77 -26.33 16.15
CA LEU A 154 -2.19 -26.35 16.53
C LEU A 154 -2.75 -27.77 16.60
N LEU A 155 -2.37 -28.62 15.64
CA LEU A 155 -2.75 -30.02 15.61
C LEU A 155 -2.19 -30.81 16.81
N ASN A 156 -0.89 -30.64 17.10
CA ASN A 156 -0.22 -31.27 18.23
C ASN A 156 -0.82 -30.86 19.57
N ARG A 157 -1.33 -29.62 19.69
CA ARG A 157 -2.00 -29.11 20.88
C ARG A 157 -3.49 -29.43 20.94
N LYS A 158 -4.05 -30.14 19.93
CA LYS A 158 -5.49 -30.41 19.76
C LYS A 158 -6.32 -29.12 19.75
N GLN A 159 -5.80 -28.06 19.15
CA GLN A 159 -6.41 -26.73 19.04
C GLN A 159 -6.77 -26.38 17.59
N SER A 160 -6.53 -27.28 16.64
CA SER A 160 -7.01 -27.13 15.28
C SER A 160 -8.52 -27.36 15.26
N VAL A 161 -9.26 -26.39 14.70
CA VAL A 161 -10.72 -26.43 14.55
C VAL A 161 -11.04 -26.15 13.08
N SER A 162 -12.21 -26.57 12.61
CA SER A 162 -12.62 -26.37 11.23
C SER A 162 -14.11 -26.05 11.13
N PHE A 163 -14.49 -25.37 10.05
CA PHE A 163 -15.86 -25.23 9.61
C PHE A 163 -16.02 -25.75 8.18
N THR A 164 -17.21 -26.11 7.79
CA THR A 164 -17.53 -26.62 6.46
C THR A 164 -18.46 -25.65 5.73
N GLN A 165 -18.01 -25.15 4.58
CA GLN A 165 -18.86 -24.52 3.59
C GLN A 165 -19.43 -25.64 2.70
N PHE A 166 -20.74 -25.90 2.76
CA PHE A 166 -21.39 -27.00 2.05
C PHE A 166 -22.28 -26.56 0.89
N GLY A 167 -22.57 -25.25 0.79
CA GLY A 167 -23.37 -24.70 -0.31
C GLY A 167 -22.60 -24.70 -1.65
N ALA A 168 -23.33 -24.49 -2.74
CA ALA A 168 -22.71 -24.32 -4.05
C ALA A 168 -21.76 -23.12 -4.01
N GLY A 169 -20.48 -23.39 -4.23
CA GLY A 169 -19.42 -22.42 -4.27
C GLY A 169 -18.87 -22.29 -5.67
N ASP A 170 -18.29 -21.12 -5.95
CA ASP A 170 -17.56 -20.85 -7.19
C ASP A 170 -16.07 -21.13 -6.99
N SER A 171 -15.50 -21.94 -7.84
CA SER A 171 -14.06 -22.26 -7.83
C SER A 171 -13.37 -21.94 -9.15
N ALA A 172 -14.12 -21.45 -10.14
CA ALA A 172 -13.59 -21.07 -11.44
C ALA A 172 -13.28 -19.58 -11.48
N ALA A 173 -12.12 -19.21 -11.98
CA ALA A 173 -11.80 -17.80 -12.24
C ALA A 173 -12.61 -17.29 -13.46
N PRO A 174 -12.85 -15.98 -13.55
CA PRO A 174 -13.41 -15.38 -14.76
C PRO A 174 -12.55 -15.69 -15.99
N LEU A 175 -13.18 -15.71 -17.14
CA LEU A 175 -12.51 -15.89 -18.42
C LEU A 175 -12.46 -14.55 -19.17
N LEU A 176 -11.28 -14.22 -19.70
CA LEU A 176 -11.11 -13.12 -20.63
C LEU A 176 -11.53 -13.59 -22.03
N VAL A 177 -12.49 -12.88 -22.65
CA VAL A 177 -12.95 -13.18 -24.01
C VAL A 177 -12.24 -12.29 -25.02
N SER A 178 -12.14 -10.99 -24.76
CA SER A 178 -11.46 -10.05 -25.66
C SER A 178 -11.12 -8.74 -24.98
N THR A 179 -10.14 -8.04 -25.57
CA THR A 179 -9.84 -6.65 -25.24
C THR A 179 -9.79 -5.79 -26.51
N THR A 180 -10.18 -4.52 -26.43
CA THR A 180 -10.12 -3.57 -27.54
C THR A 180 -9.95 -2.16 -27.01
N MET A 181 -8.99 -1.40 -27.56
CA MET A 181 -8.88 0.02 -27.25
C MET A 181 -10.05 0.79 -27.86
N VAL A 182 -10.69 1.63 -27.05
CA VAL A 182 -11.74 2.56 -27.55
C VAL A 182 -11.09 3.71 -28.31
N ASN A 183 -9.94 4.18 -27.84
CA ASN A 183 -9.11 5.19 -28.49
C ASN A 183 -7.64 4.72 -28.49
N SER A 184 -7.09 4.58 -29.68
CA SER A 184 -5.72 4.08 -29.87
C SER A 184 -4.65 5.18 -29.84
N THR A 185 -5.05 6.44 -29.79
CA THR A 185 -4.12 7.59 -29.72
C THR A 185 -4.61 8.61 -28.69
N THR A 186 -3.67 9.28 -28.06
CA THR A 186 -3.96 10.36 -27.10
C THR A 186 -2.81 11.37 -27.04
N THR A 187 -3.08 12.54 -26.47
CA THR A 187 -2.06 13.55 -26.13
C THR A 187 -2.31 14.12 -24.74
N SER A 188 -1.27 14.19 -23.93
CA SER A 188 -1.33 14.72 -22.57
C SER A 188 -0.42 15.93 -22.33
N THR A 189 -0.02 16.65 -23.41
CA THR A 189 0.89 17.81 -23.31
C THR A 189 0.29 18.96 -22.52
N GLN A 190 -0.95 19.34 -22.82
CA GLN A 190 -1.61 20.50 -22.22
C GLN A 190 -2.30 20.15 -20.90
N GLN A 191 -2.92 18.98 -20.85
CA GLN A 191 -3.68 18.48 -19.69
C GLN A 191 -3.61 16.96 -19.64
N ALA A 192 -4.03 16.38 -18.54
CA ALA A 192 -4.21 14.94 -18.45
C ALA A 192 -5.28 14.49 -19.46
N ALA A 193 -5.08 13.33 -20.04
CA ALA A 193 -5.99 12.70 -20.99
C ALA A 193 -6.52 11.39 -20.45
N ILE A 194 -7.61 10.88 -21.03
CA ILE A 194 -8.19 9.59 -20.67
C ILE A 194 -8.15 8.69 -21.88
N VAL A 195 -7.67 7.47 -21.70
CA VAL A 195 -7.82 6.36 -22.64
C VAL A 195 -8.71 5.30 -22.04
N ALA A 196 -9.43 4.55 -22.87
CA ALA A 196 -10.32 3.51 -22.43
C ALA A 196 -10.04 2.18 -23.13
N LEU A 197 -10.00 1.11 -22.33
CA LEU A 197 -9.92 -0.27 -22.75
C LEU A 197 -11.29 -0.93 -22.56
N ARG A 198 -11.84 -1.50 -23.61
CA ARG A 198 -13.03 -2.34 -23.54
C ARG A 198 -12.59 -3.78 -23.30
N ILE A 199 -13.17 -4.43 -22.32
CA ILE A 199 -12.85 -5.77 -21.86
C ILE A 199 -14.14 -6.58 -21.88
N HIS A 200 -14.20 -7.65 -22.65
CA HIS A 200 -15.28 -8.63 -22.58
C HIS A 200 -14.81 -9.81 -21.72
N ALA A 201 -15.55 -10.07 -20.68
CA ALA A 201 -15.24 -11.15 -19.74
C ALA A 201 -16.50 -11.92 -19.33
N THR A 202 -16.36 -13.22 -19.13
CA THR A 202 -17.40 -14.11 -18.66
C THR A 202 -17.01 -14.77 -17.35
N ASP A 203 -18.02 -15.17 -16.60
CA ASP A 203 -17.89 -15.92 -15.36
C ASP A 203 -19.05 -16.88 -15.24
N ASN A 204 -18.82 -18.05 -14.72
CA ASN A 204 -19.84 -19.10 -14.72
C ASN A 204 -20.86 -19.02 -13.59
N GLN A 205 -20.56 -18.28 -12.49
CA GLN A 205 -21.42 -18.32 -11.30
C GLN A 205 -21.43 -17.02 -10.47
N SER A 206 -20.30 -16.57 -9.97
CA SER A 206 -20.26 -15.45 -9.01
C SER A 206 -20.20 -14.09 -9.69
N GLY A 207 -19.68 -14.05 -10.90
CA GLY A 207 -19.60 -12.88 -11.77
C GLY A 207 -18.36 -12.03 -11.51
N VAL A 208 -17.94 -11.32 -12.55
CA VAL A 208 -16.79 -10.41 -12.51
C VAL A 208 -17.04 -9.31 -11.48
N TYR A 209 -16.17 -9.22 -10.49
CA TYR A 209 -16.27 -8.30 -9.36
C TYR A 209 -15.25 -7.16 -9.41
N GLN A 210 -14.00 -7.49 -9.77
CA GLN A 210 -12.92 -6.51 -9.88
C GLN A 210 -12.12 -6.73 -11.15
N ILE A 211 -11.71 -5.64 -11.76
CA ILE A 211 -10.81 -5.61 -12.91
C ILE A 211 -9.64 -4.71 -12.59
N SER A 212 -8.42 -5.17 -12.89
CA SER A 212 -7.21 -4.37 -12.85
C SER A 212 -6.44 -4.56 -14.13
N ALA A 213 -6.05 -3.47 -14.79
CA ALA A 213 -5.27 -3.51 -16.02
C ALA A 213 -4.13 -2.49 -15.95
N THR A 214 -2.97 -2.87 -16.51
CA THR A 214 -1.76 -2.05 -16.47
C THR A 214 -1.15 -1.94 -17.85
N PHE A 215 -0.87 -0.72 -18.27
CA PHE A 215 -0.10 -0.41 -19.47
C PHE A 215 1.30 0.05 -19.09
N HIS A 216 2.30 -0.44 -19.82
CA HIS A 216 3.67 0.07 -19.76
C HIS A 216 4.09 0.62 -21.12
N ARG A 217 4.98 1.60 -21.11
CA ARG A 217 5.58 2.11 -22.33
C ARG A 217 6.54 1.06 -22.88
N ALA A 218 6.30 0.66 -24.14
CA ALA A 218 7.17 -0.23 -24.87
C ALA A 218 8.30 0.56 -25.55
N ILE A 219 9.54 0.12 -25.35
CA ILE A 219 10.71 0.59 -26.10
C ILE A 219 11.41 -0.60 -26.72
N VAL A 220 11.83 -0.48 -27.97
CA VAL A 220 12.60 -1.53 -28.64
C VAL A 220 14.08 -1.16 -28.57
N SER A 221 14.88 -2.03 -27.96
CA SER A 221 16.33 -1.89 -27.88
C SER A 221 16.98 -3.19 -28.32
N ASN A 222 17.83 -3.11 -29.33
CA ASN A 222 18.51 -4.29 -29.92
C ASN A 222 17.51 -5.40 -30.34
N GLY A 223 16.34 -5.02 -30.87
CA GLY A 223 15.30 -5.97 -31.31
C GLY A 223 14.50 -6.60 -30.17
N VAL A 224 14.72 -6.21 -28.93
CA VAL A 224 13.98 -6.69 -27.76
C VAL A 224 13.06 -5.59 -27.25
N THR A 225 11.77 -5.90 -27.09
CA THR A 225 10.82 -5.01 -26.42
C THR A 225 11.07 -5.02 -24.92
N GLN A 226 11.27 -3.83 -24.37
CA GLN A 226 11.41 -3.59 -22.95
C GLN A 226 10.24 -2.72 -22.46
N TYR A 227 9.70 -3.06 -21.31
CA TYR A 227 8.62 -2.31 -20.67
C TYR A 227 9.21 -1.38 -19.61
N VAL A 228 8.96 -0.08 -19.76
CA VAL A 228 9.54 0.95 -18.89
C VAL A 228 8.47 1.82 -18.24
N ALA A 229 8.85 2.45 -17.15
CA ALA A 229 8.00 3.45 -16.48
C ALA A 229 7.73 4.66 -17.42
N PRO A 230 6.66 5.42 -17.18
CA PRO A 230 5.66 5.18 -16.14
C PRO A 230 4.67 4.06 -16.51
N GLU A 231 4.17 3.36 -15.50
CA GLU A 231 2.99 2.50 -15.64
C GLU A 231 1.71 3.33 -15.56
N ILE A 232 0.69 2.89 -16.30
CA ILE A 232 -0.65 3.50 -16.29
C ILE A 232 -1.63 2.42 -15.89
N VAL A 233 -2.28 2.59 -14.74
CA VAL A 233 -3.10 1.54 -14.12
C VAL A 233 -4.55 1.99 -14.03
N ALA A 234 -5.48 1.06 -14.29
CA ALA A 234 -6.86 1.15 -13.85
C ALA A 234 -7.19 -0.08 -13.00
N SER A 235 -7.70 0.14 -11.81
CA SER A 235 -8.13 -0.92 -10.91
C SER A 235 -9.34 -0.47 -10.12
N ALA A 236 -10.47 -1.16 -10.29
CA ALA A 236 -11.70 -0.86 -9.56
C ALA A 236 -12.67 -2.04 -9.56
N PHE A 237 -13.69 -1.94 -8.72
CA PHE A 237 -14.83 -2.84 -8.71
C PHE A 237 -15.68 -2.68 -9.97
N ALA A 238 -15.94 -3.78 -10.66
CA ALA A 238 -16.62 -3.83 -11.94
C ALA A 238 -18.17 -3.78 -11.86
N GLY A 239 -18.71 -3.73 -10.65
CA GLY A 239 -20.16 -3.86 -10.40
C GLY A 239 -21.01 -2.65 -10.80
N ARG A 240 -20.40 -1.50 -11.10
CA ARG A 240 -21.13 -0.27 -11.46
C ARG A 240 -21.38 -0.19 -12.96
N THR A 241 -22.59 0.26 -13.34
CA THR A 241 -22.89 0.65 -14.72
C THR A 241 -22.10 1.91 -15.10
N CYS A 242 -21.65 2.01 -16.33
CA CYS A 242 -20.90 3.17 -16.78
C CYS A 242 -21.76 4.44 -16.73
N PRO A 243 -21.27 5.52 -16.12
CA PRO A 243 -21.92 6.81 -16.13
C PRO A 243 -21.78 7.47 -17.52
N ALA A 244 -22.46 8.60 -17.71
CA ALA A 244 -22.27 9.41 -18.89
C ALA A 244 -20.79 9.80 -19.08
N PRO A 245 -20.27 9.83 -20.34
CA PRO A 245 -18.85 10.10 -20.59
C PRO A 245 -18.32 11.40 -19.99
N SER A 246 -19.16 12.42 -19.83
CA SER A 246 -18.78 13.72 -19.24
C SER A 246 -18.38 13.67 -17.76
N THR A 247 -18.77 12.62 -17.03
CA THR A 247 -18.45 12.46 -15.60
C THR A 247 -17.19 11.63 -15.35
N ILE A 248 -16.66 10.97 -16.36
CA ILE A 248 -15.55 10.02 -16.23
C ILE A 248 -14.26 10.72 -15.84
N SER A 249 -13.99 11.92 -16.36
CA SER A 249 -12.78 12.68 -16.06
C SER A 249 -12.62 13.01 -14.57
N SER A 250 -13.72 13.22 -13.86
CA SER A 250 -13.72 13.45 -12.41
C SER A 250 -13.60 12.16 -11.59
N LEU A 251 -14.00 11.02 -12.15
CA LEU A 251 -14.00 9.72 -11.48
C LEU A 251 -12.70 8.94 -11.67
N ALA A 252 -11.99 9.15 -12.78
CA ALA A 252 -10.81 8.37 -13.14
C ALA A 252 -9.58 8.59 -12.23
N GLY A 253 -9.60 9.54 -11.31
CA GLY A 253 -8.62 9.74 -10.24
C GLY A 253 -7.20 9.22 -10.53
N ALA A 254 -6.42 8.96 -9.50
CA ALA A 254 -5.05 8.45 -9.64
C ALA A 254 -4.97 6.96 -10.05
N TYR A 255 -6.06 6.20 -9.86
CA TYR A 255 -6.10 4.75 -10.06
C TYR A 255 -7.02 4.31 -11.21
N GLY A 256 -7.43 5.25 -12.06
CA GLY A 256 -8.38 4.96 -13.13
C GLY A 256 -9.80 4.68 -12.61
N TYR A 257 -10.65 4.21 -13.52
CA TYR A 257 -12.05 3.89 -13.23
C TYR A 257 -12.50 2.70 -14.07
N VAL A 258 -13.27 1.78 -13.50
CA VAL A 258 -13.84 0.63 -14.21
C VAL A 258 -15.34 0.62 -14.03
N CYS A 259 -16.09 0.32 -15.09
CA CYS A 259 -17.53 0.18 -15.06
C CYS A 259 -18.00 -0.84 -16.11
N ARG A 260 -19.21 -1.38 -15.93
CA ARG A 260 -19.82 -2.27 -16.90
C ARG A 260 -20.59 -1.45 -17.94
N GLU A 261 -20.18 -1.58 -19.21
CA GLU A 261 -20.79 -0.92 -20.36
C GLU A 261 -22.10 -1.60 -20.77
N SER A 262 -22.11 -2.95 -20.81
CA SER A 262 -23.26 -3.75 -21.21
C SER A 262 -23.21 -5.16 -20.64
N GLY A 263 -24.29 -5.92 -20.83
CA GLY A 263 -24.41 -7.30 -20.37
C GLY A 263 -24.65 -7.42 -18.86
N THR A 264 -24.27 -8.56 -18.31
CA THR A 264 -24.42 -8.90 -16.89
C THR A 264 -23.05 -9.04 -16.21
N LYS A 265 -23.01 -9.35 -14.92
CA LYS A 265 -21.76 -9.69 -14.26
C LYS A 265 -21.21 -11.07 -14.68
N LEU A 266 -22.09 -11.96 -15.21
CA LEU A 266 -21.70 -13.30 -15.68
C LEU A 266 -21.22 -13.30 -17.14
N ASP A 267 -21.72 -12.37 -17.94
CA ASP A 267 -21.30 -12.15 -19.32
C ASP A 267 -21.44 -10.67 -19.60
N GLY A 268 -20.32 -9.94 -19.51
CA GLY A 268 -20.33 -8.50 -19.52
C GLY A 268 -19.18 -7.86 -20.29
N THR A 269 -19.49 -6.71 -20.84
CA THR A 269 -18.49 -5.80 -21.43
C THR A 269 -18.23 -4.68 -20.44
N TYR A 270 -16.96 -4.44 -20.16
CA TYR A 270 -16.49 -3.45 -19.19
C TYR A 270 -15.61 -2.41 -19.87
N LEU A 271 -15.67 -1.18 -19.38
CA LEU A 271 -14.75 -0.12 -19.76
C LEU A 271 -13.81 0.18 -18.58
N ALA A 272 -12.53 0.03 -18.83
CA ALA A 272 -11.46 0.47 -17.93
C ALA A 272 -10.88 1.79 -18.45
N TYR A 273 -11.01 2.86 -17.69
CA TYR A 273 -10.54 4.20 -18.02
C TYR A 273 -9.23 4.47 -17.30
N PHE A 274 -8.22 4.90 -18.04
CA PHE A 274 -6.88 5.18 -17.57
C PHE A 274 -6.57 6.66 -17.66
N LEU A 275 -6.08 7.23 -16.58
CA LEU A 275 -5.61 8.60 -16.56
C LEU A 275 -4.17 8.67 -17.08
N VAL A 276 -3.99 9.20 -18.28
CA VAL A 276 -2.69 9.56 -18.85
C VAL A 276 -2.35 10.95 -18.32
N LYS A 277 -1.45 11.02 -17.34
CA LYS A 277 -1.10 12.28 -16.67
C LYS A 277 -0.48 13.26 -17.66
N ARG A 278 -0.60 14.55 -17.39
CA ARG A 278 0.11 15.57 -18.14
C ARG A 278 1.60 15.25 -18.18
N TRP A 279 2.24 15.48 -19.32
CA TRP A 279 3.64 15.18 -19.61
C TRP A 279 4.03 13.69 -19.52
N THR A 280 3.07 12.78 -19.57
CA THR A 280 3.40 11.37 -19.73
C THR A 280 4.29 11.17 -20.96
N ALA A 281 5.34 10.36 -20.82
CA ALA A 281 6.33 10.11 -21.86
C ALA A 281 5.67 9.71 -23.19
N GLN A 282 6.14 10.28 -24.31
CA GLN A 282 5.70 9.91 -25.65
C GLN A 282 6.06 8.46 -25.97
N GLY A 283 5.21 7.78 -26.73
CA GLY A 283 5.46 6.41 -27.18
C GLY A 283 4.23 5.53 -27.18
N THR A 284 4.44 4.27 -27.54
CA THR A 284 3.41 3.23 -27.50
C THR A 284 3.36 2.62 -26.11
N TYR A 285 2.16 2.48 -25.58
CA TYR A 285 1.87 1.84 -24.32
C TYR A 285 1.10 0.54 -24.60
N GLU A 286 1.65 -0.57 -24.12
CA GLU A 286 1.07 -1.90 -24.32
C GLU A 286 0.48 -2.42 -23.04
N LEU A 287 -0.64 -3.14 -23.14
CA LEU A 287 -1.25 -3.85 -22.02
C LEU A 287 -0.33 -4.98 -21.60
N THR A 288 0.21 -4.88 -20.40
CA THR A 288 1.20 -5.83 -19.88
C THR A 288 0.66 -6.71 -18.78
N ASN A 289 -0.45 -6.31 -18.17
CA ASN A 289 -1.11 -7.10 -17.13
C ASN A 289 -2.61 -6.83 -17.15
N LEU A 290 -3.39 -7.88 -17.07
CA LEU A 290 -4.84 -7.84 -16.87
C LEU A 290 -5.21 -8.86 -15.81
N SER A 291 -5.89 -8.41 -14.76
CA SER A 291 -6.41 -9.26 -13.71
C SER A 291 -7.92 -9.12 -13.60
N LEU A 292 -8.61 -10.25 -13.61
CA LEU A 292 -10.04 -10.36 -13.39
C LEU A 292 -10.26 -11.13 -12.09
N VAL A 293 -11.08 -10.61 -11.21
CA VAL A 293 -11.45 -11.27 -9.95
C VAL A 293 -12.97 -11.36 -9.88
N ASP A 294 -13.48 -12.53 -9.53
CA ASP A 294 -14.90 -12.74 -9.32
C ASP A 294 -15.35 -12.40 -7.88
N ALA A 295 -16.65 -12.53 -7.60
CA ALA A 295 -17.17 -12.27 -6.24
C ALA A 295 -16.81 -13.37 -5.25
N ALA A 296 -16.41 -14.55 -5.70
CA ALA A 296 -15.87 -15.63 -4.86
C ALA A 296 -14.36 -15.53 -4.64
N GLN A 297 -13.70 -14.49 -5.18
CA GLN A 297 -12.27 -14.22 -5.10
C GLN A 297 -11.39 -15.17 -5.91
N ASN A 298 -11.96 -15.91 -6.88
CA ASN A 298 -11.14 -16.60 -7.87
C ASN A 298 -10.58 -15.55 -8.86
N ARG A 299 -9.37 -15.81 -9.34
CA ARG A 299 -8.59 -14.81 -10.05
C ARG A 299 -7.96 -15.36 -11.32
N LEU A 300 -8.12 -14.62 -12.40
CA LEU A 300 -7.32 -14.71 -13.61
C LEU A 300 -6.27 -13.59 -13.59
N ASP A 301 -5.02 -13.93 -13.82
CA ASP A 301 -3.92 -12.97 -13.98
C ASP A 301 -3.18 -13.29 -15.28
N ASP A 302 -3.43 -12.47 -16.30
CA ASP A 302 -2.78 -12.58 -17.60
C ASP A 302 -1.67 -11.53 -17.72
N ILE A 303 -0.46 -11.98 -18.05
CA ILE A 303 0.66 -11.12 -18.42
C ILE A 303 0.73 -10.94 -19.94
N ALA A 304 1.60 -10.08 -20.43
CA ALA A 304 1.68 -9.71 -21.84
C ALA A 304 1.77 -10.92 -22.81
N VAL A 305 2.45 -12.00 -22.40
CA VAL A 305 2.57 -13.22 -23.22
C VAL A 305 1.23 -13.96 -23.30
N ASP A 306 0.53 -14.09 -22.18
CA ASP A 306 -0.77 -14.77 -22.10
C ASP A 306 -1.83 -13.97 -22.88
N LEU A 307 -1.81 -12.63 -22.77
CA LEU A 307 -2.66 -11.73 -23.52
C LEU A 307 -2.43 -11.84 -25.03
N ALA A 308 -1.17 -12.00 -25.46
CA ALA A 308 -0.84 -12.20 -26.88
C ALA A 308 -1.36 -13.55 -27.39
N GLN A 309 -1.19 -14.62 -26.60
CA GLN A 309 -1.71 -15.96 -26.92
C GLN A 309 -3.25 -15.99 -27.00
N ALA A 310 -3.92 -15.24 -26.15
CA ALA A 310 -5.36 -15.08 -26.14
C ALA A 310 -5.90 -14.12 -27.22
N ASN A 311 -5.05 -13.54 -28.10
CA ASN A 311 -5.39 -12.46 -29.01
C ASN A 311 -6.05 -11.25 -28.32
N ALA A 312 -5.69 -11.01 -27.07
CA ALA A 312 -6.22 -9.96 -26.22
C ALA A 312 -5.21 -8.82 -25.99
N SER A 313 -4.18 -8.70 -26.83
CA SER A 313 -3.22 -7.60 -26.77
C SER A 313 -3.91 -6.28 -27.11
N ALA A 314 -3.59 -5.25 -26.36
CA ALA A 314 -4.11 -3.90 -26.58
C ALA A 314 -3.00 -2.87 -26.43
N SER A 315 -3.01 -1.83 -27.25
CA SER A 315 -2.05 -0.75 -27.16
C SER A 315 -2.63 0.60 -27.55
N PHE A 316 -2.08 1.67 -27.00
CA PHE A 316 -2.35 3.02 -27.44
C PHE A 316 -1.06 3.83 -27.59
N THR A 317 -1.08 4.89 -28.40
CA THR A 317 0.06 5.77 -28.61
C THR A 317 -0.18 7.14 -27.96
N GLN A 318 0.71 7.52 -27.06
CA GLN A 318 0.81 8.88 -26.54
C GLN A 318 1.68 9.70 -27.51
N THR A 319 1.05 10.67 -28.22
CA THR A 319 1.70 11.49 -29.24
C THR A 319 2.14 12.86 -28.74
N GLY A 320 1.69 13.26 -27.56
CA GLY A 320 2.00 14.56 -26.98
C GLY A 320 3.43 14.65 -26.48
N LEU A 321 3.90 15.89 -26.32
CA LEU A 321 5.19 16.14 -25.69
C LEU A 321 5.21 15.57 -24.27
N GLY A 322 6.06 14.59 -24.04
CA GLY A 322 6.27 13.99 -22.74
C GLY A 322 7.58 14.44 -22.12
N ASP A 323 7.71 14.26 -20.83
CA ASP A 323 8.91 14.54 -20.07
C ASP A 323 9.49 13.25 -19.48
N THR A 324 10.68 12.90 -19.92
CA THR A 324 11.43 11.72 -19.46
C THR A 324 12.70 12.09 -18.70
N ASP A 325 13.06 13.37 -18.72
CA ASP A 325 14.30 13.86 -18.17
C ASP A 325 14.05 14.44 -16.78
N GLY A 326 14.78 13.96 -15.80
CA GLY A 326 14.65 14.52 -14.44
C GLY A 326 15.31 15.90 -14.35
N PRO A 327 14.83 16.75 -13.46
CA PRO A 327 15.36 18.10 -13.26
C PRO A 327 16.83 18.06 -12.82
N THR A 328 17.53 19.17 -13.05
CA THR A 328 18.94 19.35 -12.64
C THR A 328 19.06 20.36 -11.51
N VAL A 329 20.02 20.15 -10.61
CA VAL A 329 20.44 21.13 -9.61
C VAL A 329 21.62 21.91 -10.22
N SER A 330 21.43 23.22 -10.44
CA SER A 330 22.45 24.09 -11.04
C SER A 330 23.23 24.93 -10.03
N ALA A 331 22.68 25.13 -8.82
CA ALA A 331 23.39 25.79 -7.73
C ALA A 331 22.85 25.35 -6.36
N LEU A 332 23.74 25.34 -5.37
CA LEU A 332 23.43 25.05 -3.98
C LEU A 332 24.28 25.94 -3.09
N THR A 333 23.63 26.71 -2.22
CA THR A 333 24.32 27.62 -1.29
C THR A 333 23.69 27.56 0.09
N VAL A 334 24.51 27.64 1.13
CA VAL A 334 24.06 27.73 2.52
C VAL A 334 24.03 29.19 2.94
N SER A 335 22.85 29.68 3.32
CA SER A 335 22.69 31.07 3.79
C SER A 335 23.09 31.24 5.25
N THR A 336 23.04 30.16 6.05
CA THR A 336 23.39 30.16 7.47
C THR A 336 24.44 29.08 7.75
N PRO A 337 25.73 29.32 7.44
CA PRO A 337 26.78 28.30 7.59
C PRO A 337 27.05 27.90 9.05
N ILE A 338 26.80 28.82 9.98
CA ILE A 338 26.87 28.54 11.43
C ILE A 338 25.50 28.81 12.03
N VAL A 339 24.92 27.75 12.62
CA VAL A 339 23.57 27.81 13.16
C VAL A 339 23.64 27.63 14.68
N LYS A 340 23.11 28.63 15.40
CA LYS A 340 22.93 28.57 16.86
C LYS A 340 21.49 28.16 17.17
N ALA A 341 21.32 27.38 18.23
CA ALA A 341 20.00 26.98 18.67
C ALA A 341 19.18 28.19 19.12
N LYS A 342 17.95 28.29 18.59
CA LYS A 342 16.94 29.28 19.02
C LYS A 342 15.60 28.54 19.14
N ASN A 343 14.87 28.79 20.24
CA ASN A 343 13.58 28.15 20.49
C ASN A 343 13.64 26.60 20.39
N ASN A 344 14.63 25.98 21.03
CA ASN A 344 14.86 24.53 21.04
C ASN A 344 15.07 23.88 19.67
N ARG A 345 15.53 24.64 18.67
CA ARG A 345 15.86 24.12 17.34
C ARG A 345 16.99 24.88 16.68
N PHE A 346 17.68 24.24 15.76
CA PHE A 346 18.58 24.88 14.80
C PHE A 346 17.80 25.14 13.52
N ASP A 347 17.90 26.32 12.93
CA ASP A 347 17.27 26.68 11.66
C ASP A 347 18.34 27.00 10.62
N ALA A 348 18.65 26.01 9.80
CA ALA A 348 19.58 26.14 8.69
C ALA A 348 18.81 26.48 7.40
N VAL A 349 19.28 27.51 6.70
CA VAL A 349 18.66 27.93 5.44
C VAL A 349 19.59 27.62 4.26
N VAL A 350 19.07 26.78 3.35
CA VAL A 350 19.76 26.42 2.11
C VAL A 350 18.96 26.95 0.91
N LYS A 351 19.69 27.50 -0.05
CA LYS A 351 19.14 27.92 -1.33
C LYS A 351 19.59 26.93 -2.40
N VAL A 352 18.65 26.43 -3.18
CA VAL A 352 18.88 25.47 -4.28
C VAL A 352 18.29 26.06 -5.56
N ARG A 353 19.08 26.12 -6.63
CA ARG A 353 18.55 26.42 -7.96
C ARG A 353 18.33 25.11 -8.71
N GLY A 354 17.12 24.92 -9.19
CA GLY A 354 16.71 23.77 -10.00
C GLY A 354 16.25 24.23 -11.38
N VAL A 355 16.54 23.40 -12.37
CA VAL A 355 16.15 23.63 -13.77
C VAL A 355 15.50 22.36 -14.32
N ASP A 356 14.36 22.56 -14.96
CA ASP A 356 13.63 21.52 -15.69
C ASP A 356 12.99 22.15 -16.94
N ALA A 357 13.26 21.58 -18.11
CA ALA A 357 12.91 22.23 -19.37
C ALA A 357 11.45 22.03 -19.79
N ILE A 358 10.77 20.99 -19.30
CA ILE A 358 9.49 20.53 -19.87
C ILE A 358 8.36 20.61 -18.85
N SER A 359 8.46 19.90 -17.72
CA SER A 359 7.37 19.83 -16.77
C SER A 359 7.52 20.77 -15.57
N GLY A 360 8.74 21.23 -15.33
CA GLY A 360 9.06 22.10 -14.22
C GLY A 360 9.24 21.36 -12.90
N VAL A 361 10.05 21.90 -12.02
CA VAL A 361 10.36 21.35 -10.71
C VAL A 361 9.11 21.36 -9.83
N LYS A 362 8.80 20.22 -9.23
CA LYS A 362 7.66 20.01 -8.31
C LYS A 362 8.10 20.06 -6.85
N GLN A 363 9.21 19.38 -6.55
CA GLN A 363 9.65 19.19 -5.17
C GLN A 363 11.15 18.91 -5.09
N MET A 364 11.76 19.34 -3.99
CA MET A 364 13.16 19.06 -3.65
C MET A 364 13.30 18.54 -2.25
N TRP A 365 14.35 17.72 -2.02
CA TRP A 365 14.73 17.22 -0.70
C TRP A 365 16.22 17.41 -0.49
N ILE A 366 16.60 17.76 0.72
CA ILE A 366 18.00 17.84 1.17
C ILE A 366 18.15 16.89 2.37
N ASP A 367 19.13 16.00 2.28
CA ASP A 367 19.48 15.10 3.36
C ASP A 367 20.86 15.48 3.92
N TYR A 368 20.93 15.65 5.23
CA TYR A 368 22.15 15.98 5.95
C TYR A 368 22.70 14.77 6.69
N LYS A 369 24.03 14.68 6.74
CA LYS A 369 24.77 13.67 7.53
C LYS A 369 25.74 14.33 8.47
N SER A 370 25.71 13.95 9.75
CA SER A 370 26.66 14.44 10.75
C SER A 370 28.05 13.89 10.50
N VAL A 371 29.06 14.75 10.51
CA VAL A 371 30.46 14.36 10.41
C VAL A 371 30.96 13.80 11.76
N ALA A 372 30.56 14.44 12.85
CA ALA A 372 30.98 14.05 14.20
C ALA A 372 30.33 12.72 14.66
N LYS A 373 29.16 12.37 14.12
CA LYS A 373 28.41 11.15 14.45
C LYS A 373 27.85 10.50 13.19
N PRO A 374 28.66 9.80 12.40
CA PRO A 374 28.26 9.22 11.10
C PRO A 374 27.13 8.20 11.18
N THR A 375 26.91 7.59 12.34
CA THR A 375 25.82 6.64 12.63
C THR A 375 24.50 7.32 12.99
N ALA A 376 24.49 8.65 13.17
CA ALA A 376 23.26 9.39 13.42
C ALA A 376 22.33 9.27 12.18
N PRO A 377 21.00 9.22 12.37
CA PRO A 377 20.05 9.17 11.27
C PRO A 377 20.19 10.39 10.36
N LEU A 378 19.91 10.19 9.07
CA LEU A 378 19.84 11.30 8.11
C LEU A 378 18.70 12.25 8.48
N MET A 379 18.97 13.55 8.39
CA MET A 379 17.95 14.58 8.53
C MET A 379 17.48 15.02 7.15
N THR A 380 16.22 14.73 6.81
CA THR A 380 15.61 15.05 5.50
C THR A 380 14.68 16.24 5.62
N PHE A 381 14.85 17.21 4.74
CA PHE A 381 13.99 18.38 4.61
C PHE A 381 13.53 18.55 3.16
N ALA A 382 12.28 18.94 2.97
CA ALA A 382 11.65 19.01 1.65
C ALA A 382 11.06 20.40 1.39
N SER A 383 11.09 20.81 0.11
CA SER A 383 10.36 21.98 -0.39
C SER A 383 9.50 21.57 -1.57
N LYS A 384 8.27 22.07 -1.63
CA LYS A 384 7.39 21.99 -2.79
C LYS A 384 7.50 23.26 -3.64
N ASP A 385 7.07 23.19 -4.91
CA ASP A 385 6.99 24.38 -5.76
C ASP A 385 5.81 25.29 -5.35
N VAL A 386 6.01 26.05 -4.29
CA VAL A 386 5.12 27.10 -3.81
C VAL A 386 5.91 28.40 -3.84
N VAL A 387 5.34 29.45 -4.42
CA VAL A 387 5.96 30.78 -4.44
C VAL A 387 6.02 31.35 -3.02
N CYS A 388 7.17 31.91 -2.63
CA CYS A 388 7.32 32.56 -1.34
C CYS A 388 6.40 33.78 -1.27
N THR A 389 5.57 33.85 -0.23
CA THR A 389 4.81 35.03 0.15
C THR A 389 5.32 35.56 1.49
N VAL A 390 4.97 36.81 1.86
CA VAL A 390 5.39 37.41 3.14
C VAL A 390 4.98 36.51 4.32
N ALA A 391 3.83 35.85 4.24
CA ALA A 391 3.35 34.89 5.25
C ALA A 391 4.06 33.53 5.17
N ALA A 392 4.67 33.19 4.04
CA ALA A 392 5.35 31.91 3.78
C ALA A 392 6.89 32.00 3.87
N GLU A 393 7.44 33.12 4.31
CA GLU A 393 8.90 33.29 4.46
C GLU A 393 9.55 32.26 5.41
N VAL A 394 8.78 31.70 6.31
CA VAL A 394 9.23 30.69 7.27
C VAL A 394 9.21 29.28 6.67
N ASN A 395 8.64 29.11 5.47
CA ASN A 395 8.40 27.83 4.86
C ASN A 395 9.27 27.60 3.61
N HIS A 396 9.38 26.36 3.24
CA HIS A 396 10.08 25.88 2.06
C HIS A 396 9.38 26.37 0.78
N CYS A 397 9.98 27.30 0.04
CA CYS A 397 9.31 27.94 -1.08
C CYS A 397 10.29 28.40 -2.18
N ARG A 398 9.77 28.61 -3.39
CA ARG A 398 10.48 29.22 -4.51
C ARG A 398 10.50 30.73 -4.34
N TYR A 399 11.66 31.32 -4.17
CA TYR A 399 11.82 32.77 -3.92
C TYR A 399 12.18 33.57 -5.17
N SER A 400 12.60 32.92 -6.27
CA SER A 400 12.88 33.60 -7.55
C SER A 400 12.72 32.63 -8.73
N GLY A 401 12.52 33.19 -9.92
CA GLY A 401 12.35 32.44 -11.16
C GLY A 401 11.01 31.74 -11.30
N THR A 402 10.96 30.71 -12.14
CA THR A 402 9.78 29.90 -12.44
C THR A 402 9.95 28.46 -11.90
N SER A 403 8.94 27.60 -12.09
CA SER A 403 9.12 26.16 -11.84
C SER A 403 10.10 25.51 -12.85
N PHE A 404 10.29 26.13 -14.02
CA PHE A 404 11.20 25.63 -15.06
C PHE A 404 12.67 26.02 -14.81
N ASP A 405 12.90 27.19 -14.27
CA ASP A 405 14.21 27.68 -13.81
C ASP A 405 13.99 28.60 -12.62
N GLY A 406 14.21 28.07 -11.46
CA GLY A 406 13.91 28.77 -10.22
C GLY A 406 14.90 28.50 -9.10
N ALA A 407 14.79 29.33 -8.08
CA ALA A 407 15.54 29.15 -6.85
C ALA A 407 14.61 28.97 -5.65
N TRP A 408 14.85 27.93 -4.89
CA TRP A 408 14.08 27.56 -3.71
C TRP A 408 14.87 27.80 -2.43
N ARG A 409 14.16 28.21 -1.40
CA ARG A 409 14.66 28.31 -0.03
C ARG A 409 14.14 27.14 0.76
N ILE A 410 15.03 26.39 1.41
CA ILE A 410 14.72 25.23 2.23
C ILE A 410 15.19 25.52 3.65
N HIS A 411 14.24 25.61 4.58
CA HIS A 411 14.50 25.69 6.02
C HIS A 411 14.66 24.28 6.59
N SER A 412 15.75 24.04 7.26
CA SER A 412 16.08 22.76 7.87
C SER A 412 16.03 22.89 9.39
N PHE A 413 14.88 22.60 9.97
CA PHE A 413 14.63 22.69 11.41
C PHE A 413 15.14 21.44 12.13
N MET A 414 16.38 21.47 12.58
CA MET A 414 16.97 20.36 13.36
C MET A 414 16.68 20.57 14.85
N PRO A 415 16.32 19.50 15.60
CA PRO A 415 16.16 19.58 17.05
C PRO A 415 17.42 20.09 17.75
N ALA A 416 17.30 20.83 18.85
CA ALA A 416 18.44 21.28 19.65
C ALA A 416 19.28 20.12 20.24
N THR A 417 18.68 18.93 20.31
CA THR A 417 19.34 17.68 20.73
C THR A 417 20.21 17.06 19.63
N SER A 418 20.17 17.61 18.39
CA SER A 418 21.02 17.13 17.30
C SER A 418 22.49 17.26 17.66
N PRO A 419 23.35 16.30 17.27
CA PRO A 419 24.79 16.37 17.54
C PRO A 419 25.37 17.69 17.02
N LYS A 420 26.07 18.41 17.90
CA LYS A 420 26.80 19.62 17.52
C LYS A 420 27.95 19.28 16.59
N GLY A 421 28.38 20.26 15.79
CA GLY A 421 29.46 20.10 14.82
C GLY A 421 29.02 20.23 13.37
N THR A 422 29.83 19.74 12.45
CA THR A 422 29.58 19.86 11.01
C THR A 422 28.60 18.81 10.51
N TRP A 423 27.65 19.26 9.71
CA TRP A 423 26.70 18.45 8.96
C TRP A 423 26.84 18.74 7.49
N ASN A 424 27.24 17.72 6.72
CA ASN A 424 27.34 17.83 5.27
C ASN A 424 26.00 17.58 4.62
N ILE A 425 25.68 18.32 3.56
CA ILE A 425 24.63 17.93 2.64
C ILE A 425 25.13 16.68 1.91
N TRP A 426 24.54 15.54 2.23
CA TRP A 426 24.95 14.23 1.75
C TRP A 426 24.22 13.83 0.48
N ARG A 427 22.97 14.27 0.33
CA ARG A 427 22.14 13.96 -0.82
C ARG A 427 21.16 15.09 -1.11
N VAL A 428 20.99 15.39 -2.38
CA VAL A 428 19.92 16.26 -2.90
C VAL A 428 19.08 15.44 -3.87
N ARG A 429 17.78 15.48 -3.69
CA ARG A 429 16.81 14.89 -4.60
C ARG A 429 15.92 15.99 -5.14
N ILE A 430 15.63 15.94 -6.43
CA ILE A 430 14.78 16.91 -7.10
C ILE A 430 13.82 16.17 -8.03
N GLN A 431 12.55 16.48 -7.97
CA GLN A 431 11.49 15.85 -8.75
C GLN A 431 10.73 16.91 -9.54
N ASP A 432 10.39 16.59 -10.78
CA ASP A 432 9.56 17.40 -11.66
C ASP A 432 8.05 17.08 -11.52
N ASN A 433 7.21 17.77 -12.28
CA ASN A 433 5.77 17.54 -12.31
C ASN A 433 5.38 16.30 -13.13
N ALA A 434 6.26 15.78 -13.99
CA ALA A 434 6.05 14.50 -14.68
C ALA A 434 6.31 13.29 -13.76
N GLY A 435 7.05 13.50 -12.67
CA GLY A 435 7.38 12.49 -11.70
C GLY A 435 8.82 11.97 -11.81
N ASN A 436 9.63 12.49 -12.75
CA ASN A 436 11.04 12.09 -12.87
C ASN A 436 11.81 12.58 -11.66
N LEU A 437 12.63 11.72 -11.09
CA LEU A 437 13.41 11.98 -9.88
C LEU A 437 14.89 11.91 -10.17
N LYS A 438 15.59 13.01 -9.97
CA LYS A 438 17.06 13.05 -9.97
C LYS A 438 17.58 13.01 -8.54
N THR A 439 18.53 12.12 -8.30
CA THR A 439 19.21 11.98 -7.01
C THR A 439 20.71 12.26 -7.21
N MET A 440 21.26 13.18 -6.44
CA MET A 440 22.68 13.48 -6.38
C MET A 440 23.20 13.18 -4.99
N THR A 441 24.17 12.29 -4.87
CA THR A 441 24.82 11.93 -3.59
C THR A 441 26.21 12.58 -3.51
N GLY A 442 26.91 12.42 -2.39
CA GLY A 442 28.17 13.08 -2.07
C GLY A 442 29.17 13.16 -3.23
N ALA A 443 29.45 12.04 -3.93
CA ALA A 443 30.37 12.03 -5.08
C ALA A 443 29.84 12.87 -6.25
N ALA A 444 28.56 12.75 -6.60
CA ALA A 444 27.94 13.53 -7.67
C ALA A 444 27.84 15.03 -7.32
N LEU A 445 27.57 15.35 -6.05
CA LEU A 445 27.56 16.73 -5.57
C LEU A 445 28.97 17.35 -5.65
N THR A 446 30.01 16.58 -5.32
CA THR A 446 31.40 17.04 -5.43
C THR A 446 31.81 17.30 -6.89
N ALA A 447 31.48 16.37 -7.77
CA ALA A 447 31.78 16.52 -9.20
C ALA A 447 31.04 17.73 -9.83
N ALA A 448 29.85 18.05 -9.33
CA ALA A 448 29.07 19.20 -9.77
C ALA A 448 29.39 20.52 -9.02
N HIS A 449 30.39 20.54 -8.14
CA HIS A 449 30.74 21.67 -7.27
C HIS A 449 29.56 22.17 -6.40
N LEU A 450 28.68 21.28 -6.00
CA LEU A 450 27.48 21.54 -5.20
C LEU A 450 27.64 21.09 -3.73
N THR A 451 28.85 20.88 -3.26
CA THR A 451 29.10 20.51 -1.86
C THR A 451 28.83 21.68 -0.92
N ALA A 452 28.11 21.41 0.15
CA ALA A 452 27.85 22.41 1.17
C ALA A 452 27.69 21.77 2.55
N SER A 453 27.95 22.53 3.59
CA SER A 453 27.83 22.09 4.98
C SER A 453 27.31 23.19 5.88
N ILE A 454 26.72 22.79 7.01
CA ILE A 454 26.36 23.68 8.12
C ILE A 454 27.07 23.26 9.37
N LYS A 455 27.31 24.17 10.29
CA LYS A 455 27.86 23.90 11.61
C LYS A 455 26.84 24.25 12.69
N LEU A 456 26.38 23.24 13.43
CA LEU A 456 25.54 23.42 14.61
C LEU A 456 26.44 23.77 15.81
N ALA A 457 26.20 24.95 16.42
CA ALA A 457 27.03 25.49 17.47
C ALA A 457 26.34 25.51 18.86
#